data_5785c78d425c98159aaa83e6b730c68c
#
_entry.id   5785c78d425c98159aaa83e6b730c68c
#
_cell.length_a   1.000
_cell.length_b   1.000
_cell.length_c   1.000
_cell.angle_alpha   90.00
_cell.angle_beta   90.00
_cell.angle_gamma   90.00
#
_symmetry.space_group_name_H-M   'P 1'
#
loop_
_entity.id
_entity.type
_entity.pdbx_description
1 polymer ?
#
loop_
_entity_poly.entity_id
_entity_poly.type
_entity_poly.pdbx_seq_one_letter_code
_entity_poly.pdbx_strand_id
1 'polypeptide(L)'
;MGLVDVYVLTQPQGADEVGGGGACDDIAGSRTGFVIAGSRTEEGRGEARIIGEGYHVRCGEGHAEVNAFASVRPEDEPLLKEATMYVSLEPCSHYGKTPPCADLIIKKGVRRVVVGCIDEFAEVQGRGIRKLRDAGIEVEVGVLEEDCRALNRRFFTFHRLSRPYIILKWAQTANGFIDDDGRPLAISSPFTRMLSHKLRAEEDAILVGRVTNEREHPQLTVREWSGPDPKRLVVDRTHPLNLESLHAHGVQSLIIEGGTKTLQSFLTQNLWDELRVETNLSLTVTGGTRAPQLPANAVLRETNTYGTNTVTIFYRTE
;
A
#
# COMPACT_ATOMS: atom_id res chain seq x y z
N MET A 1 8.57 2.67 1.62
CA MET A 1 8.45 3.00 0.20
C MET A 1 7.15 2.45 -0.30
N GLY A 2 6.24 3.35 -0.76
CA GLY A 2 5.01 2.93 -1.41
C GLY A 2 5.33 1.99 -2.58
N LEU A 3 4.49 0.98 -2.75
CA LEU A 3 4.59 0.06 -3.87
C LEU A 3 4.22 0.84 -5.14
N VAL A 4 5.17 1.03 -6.02
CA VAL A 4 4.96 1.64 -7.32
C VAL A 4 4.75 0.49 -8.31
N ASP A 5 3.53 0.37 -8.81
CA ASP A 5 3.18 -0.64 -9.79
C ASP A 5 3.40 -0.08 -11.20
N VAL A 6 3.96 -0.91 -12.08
CA VAL A 6 4.31 -0.52 -13.44
C VAL A 6 3.69 -1.49 -14.44
N TYR A 7 3.04 -0.92 -15.47
CA TYR A 7 2.41 -1.70 -16.54
C TYR A 7 2.96 -1.28 -17.91
N VAL A 8 3.31 -2.21 -18.75
CA VAL A 8 3.71 -1.96 -20.15
C VAL A 8 2.72 -2.64 -21.11
N LEU A 9 2.00 -1.82 -21.88
CA LEU A 9 1.03 -2.27 -22.88
C LEU A 9 1.48 -1.96 -24.28
N THR A 10 1.35 -2.90 -25.22
CA THR A 10 1.31 -2.59 -26.65
C THR A 10 -0.15 -2.59 -27.11
N GLN A 11 -0.63 -1.49 -27.70
CA GLN A 11 -1.98 -1.41 -28.23
C GLN A 11 -2.02 -1.83 -29.71
N PRO A 12 -3.10 -2.53 -30.15
CA PRO A 12 -3.41 -2.61 -31.57
C PRO A 12 -3.82 -1.22 -32.07
N GLN A 13 -3.34 -0.82 -33.27
CA GLN A 13 -3.79 0.43 -33.89
C GLN A 13 -5.30 0.36 -34.15
N GLY A 14 -6.08 1.26 -33.52
CA GLY A 14 -7.50 1.44 -33.81
C GLY A 14 -8.47 1.12 -32.68
N ALA A 15 -8.04 1.10 -31.42
CA ALA A 15 -8.96 1.02 -30.30
C ALA A 15 -8.93 2.35 -29.53
N ASP A 16 -9.81 3.24 -29.90
CA ASP A 16 -10.33 4.27 -29.00
C ASP A 16 -11.32 3.59 -28.06
N GLU A 17 -11.21 3.88 -26.75
CA GLU A 17 -12.05 3.39 -25.66
C GLU A 17 -11.74 1.96 -25.17
N VAL A 18 -10.97 1.87 -24.09
CA VAL A 18 -11.10 0.76 -23.13
C VAL A 18 -12.37 1.01 -22.33
N GLY A 19 -13.48 0.50 -22.84
CA GLY A 19 -14.75 0.43 -22.12
C GLY A 19 -14.59 -0.48 -20.90
N GLY A 20 -15.08 0.03 -19.77
CA GLY A 20 -14.93 -0.57 -18.46
C GLY A 20 -15.55 -1.95 -18.31
N GLY A 21 -15.16 -2.63 -17.26
CA GLY A 21 -15.89 -3.69 -16.58
C GLY A 21 -15.33 -5.08 -16.82
N GLY A 22 -14.29 -5.40 -16.12
CA GLY A 22 -13.92 -6.78 -15.79
C GLY A 22 -13.31 -6.75 -14.39
N ALA A 23 -14.08 -7.20 -13.41
CA ALA A 23 -13.70 -7.21 -12.02
C ALA A 23 -12.37 -7.94 -11.82
N CYS A 24 -11.35 -7.22 -11.38
CA CYS A 24 -10.21 -7.77 -10.67
C CYS A 24 -10.53 -7.77 -9.17
N ASP A 25 -11.57 -8.50 -8.77
CA ASP A 25 -12.01 -8.57 -7.36
C ASP A 25 -11.16 -9.50 -6.49
N ASP A 26 -10.10 -10.15 -7.01
CA ASP A 26 -9.37 -11.19 -6.27
C ASP A 26 -7.90 -10.89 -5.97
N ILE A 27 -7.38 -9.66 -6.16
CA ILE A 27 -5.99 -9.33 -5.81
C ILE A 27 -5.91 -8.08 -4.92
N ALA A 28 -6.82 -7.96 -3.96
CA ALA A 28 -6.67 -7.01 -2.86
C ALA A 28 -5.62 -7.54 -1.89
N GLY A 29 -4.40 -7.02 -1.97
CA GLY A 29 -3.36 -7.22 -0.95
C GLY A 29 -2.11 -7.97 -1.36
N SER A 30 -1.86 -8.19 -2.60
CA SER A 30 -0.57 -8.64 -3.09
C SER A 30 0.27 -7.42 -3.53
N ARG A 31 1.56 -7.39 -3.17
CA ARG A 31 2.57 -6.43 -3.65
C ARG A 31 2.86 -6.63 -5.14
N THR A 32 1.86 -6.81 -5.96
CA THR A 32 1.98 -7.13 -7.38
C THR A 32 1.65 -5.89 -8.20
N GLY A 33 2.67 -5.36 -8.83
CA GLY A 33 2.52 -4.50 -9.98
C GLY A 33 2.24 -5.34 -11.21
N PHE A 34 1.40 -4.87 -12.10
CA PHE A 34 1.14 -5.51 -13.38
C PHE A 34 1.66 -4.62 -14.50
N VAL A 35 2.30 -5.24 -15.46
CA VAL A 35 2.71 -4.58 -16.71
C VAL A 35 1.92 -5.20 -17.83
N ILE A 36 1.18 -4.40 -18.59
CA ILE A 36 0.38 -4.88 -19.69
C ILE A 36 0.99 -4.38 -21.01
N ALA A 37 1.25 -5.30 -21.94
CA ALA A 37 1.74 -4.95 -23.26
C ALA A 37 0.89 -5.62 -24.35
N GLY A 38 0.48 -4.89 -25.34
CA GLY A 38 -0.23 -5.46 -26.47
C GLY A 38 0.72 -5.89 -27.60
N SER A 39 0.48 -6.99 -28.28
CA SER A 39 1.19 -7.36 -29.51
C SER A 39 0.28 -7.22 -30.73
N ARG A 40 0.84 -6.77 -31.85
CA ARG A 40 0.19 -6.88 -33.15
C ARG A 40 0.23 -8.33 -33.65
N THR A 41 -0.91 -8.84 -34.14
CA THR A 41 -0.89 -9.89 -35.15
C THR A 41 -0.89 -9.24 -36.53
N GLU A 42 -0.33 -9.88 -37.54
CA GLU A 42 -0.25 -9.41 -38.95
C GLU A 42 -1.62 -9.03 -39.56
N GLU A 43 -2.73 -9.35 -38.88
CA GLU A 43 -4.10 -9.08 -39.32
C GLU A 43 -4.80 -7.89 -38.63
N GLY A 44 -4.08 -7.08 -37.83
CA GLY A 44 -4.61 -5.81 -37.29
C GLY A 44 -5.62 -5.89 -36.15
N ARG A 45 -5.88 -7.08 -35.58
CA ARG A 45 -6.69 -7.32 -34.39
C ARG A 45 -5.93 -8.16 -33.38
N GLY A 46 -4.85 -7.60 -32.80
CA GLY A 46 -4.10 -8.28 -31.76
C GLY A 46 -4.71 -7.99 -30.38
N GLU A 47 -4.87 -9.01 -29.56
CA GLU A 47 -5.15 -8.84 -28.14
C GLU A 47 -3.97 -8.16 -27.45
N ALA A 48 -4.24 -7.23 -26.54
CA ALA A 48 -3.23 -6.62 -25.71
C ALA A 48 -2.58 -7.73 -24.85
N ARG A 49 -1.24 -7.75 -24.81
CA ARG A 49 -0.47 -8.74 -24.07
C ARG A 49 0.49 -8.06 -23.11
N ILE A 50 0.57 -8.53 -21.88
CA ILE A 50 1.62 -8.17 -20.94
C ILE A 50 2.93 -8.74 -21.42
N ILE A 51 3.98 -7.92 -21.59
CA ILE A 51 5.34 -8.36 -21.94
C ILE A 51 6.35 -8.16 -20.79
N GLY A 52 6.00 -7.37 -19.79
CA GLY A 52 6.81 -7.21 -18.60
C GLY A 52 6.00 -6.62 -17.46
N GLU A 53 6.33 -7.00 -16.24
CA GLU A 53 5.68 -6.52 -15.01
C GLU A 53 6.71 -6.35 -13.91
N GLY A 54 6.49 -5.43 -12.97
CA GLY A 54 7.40 -5.22 -11.88
C GLY A 54 6.85 -4.33 -10.79
N TYR A 55 7.34 -4.53 -9.59
CA TYR A 55 7.04 -3.72 -8.42
C TYR A 55 8.32 -3.46 -7.61
N HIS A 56 8.29 -2.44 -6.77
CA HIS A 56 9.41 -2.13 -5.90
C HIS A 56 9.40 -3.05 -4.68
N VAL A 57 10.42 -3.91 -4.54
CA VAL A 57 10.47 -4.95 -3.49
C VAL A 57 10.95 -4.39 -2.17
N ARG A 58 12.08 -3.65 -2.20
CA ARG A 58 12.73 -3.09 -0.99
C ARG A 58 13.40 -1.76 -1.25
N CYS A 59 13.41 -0.91 -0.23
CA CYS A 59 14.17 0.34 -0.26
C CYS A 59 15.64 0.12 -0.60
N GLY A 60 16.12 0.81 -1.64
CA GLY A 60 17.51 0.72 -2.13
C GLY A 60 17.75 -0.34 -3.21
N GLU A 61 16.74 -1.14 -3.55
CA GLU A 61 16.75 -2.05 -4.70
C GLU A 61 16.15 -1.35 -5.94
N GLY A 62 16.05 -2.09 -7.05
CA GLY A 62 15.45 -1.59 -8.30
C GLY A 62 14.01 -1.13 -8.12
N HIS A 63 13.67 0.02 -8.68
CA HIS A 63 12.28 0.49 -8.73
C HIS A 63 11.42 -0.45 -9.60
N ALA A 64 10.11 -0.27 -9.54
CA ALA A 64 9.17 -1.09 -10.28
C ALA A 64 9.45 -1.12 -11.78
N GLU A 65 9.85 0.02 -12.37
CA GLU A 65 10.23 0.16 -13.77
C GLU A 65 11.45 -0.71 -14.12
N VAL A 66 12.45 -0.73 -13.24
CA VAL A 66 13.65 -1.57 -13.42
C VAL A 66 13.28 -3.03 -13.43
N ASN A 67 12.45 -3.45 -12.47
CA ASN A 67 11.99 -4.83 -12.34
C ASN A 67 11.07 -5.23 -13.51
N ALA A 68 10.21 -4.31 -13.98
CA ALA A 68 9.36 -4.52 -15.14
C ALA A 68 10.18 -4.77 -16.42
N PHE A 69 11.19 -3.95 -16.68
CA PHE A 69 12.09 -4.17 -17.83
C PHE A 69 12.94 -5.44 -17.69
N ALA A 70 13.31 -5.81 -16.47
CA ALA A 70 14.05 -7.06 -16.21
C ALA A 70 13.18 -8.31 -16.43
N SER A 71 11.87 -8.21 -16.34
CA SER A 71 10.93 -9.30 -16.56
C SER A 71 10.58 -9.50 -18.06
N VAL A 72 10.91 -8.53 -18.91
CA VAL A 72 10.70 -8.63 -20.37
C VAL A 72 11.60 -9.71 -20.96
N ARG A 73 11.02 -10.68 -21.67
CA ARG A 73 11.77 -11.73 -22.32
C ARG A 73 12.58 -11.19 -23.50
N PRO A 74 13.76 -11.76 -23.82
CA PRO A 74 14.60 -11.28 -24.93
C PRO A 74 13.87 -11.20 -26.27
N GLU A 75 12.99 -12.16 -26.57
CA GLU A 75 12.18 -12.17 -27.79
C GLU A 75 11.13 -11.05 -27.86
N ASP A 76 10.72 -10.50 -26.70
CA ASP A 76 9.74 -9.41 -26.59
C ASP A 76 10.39 -8.03 -26.53
N GLU A 77 11.72 -7.91 -26.33
CA GLU A 77 12.41 -6.61 -26.28
C GLU A 77 12.16 -5.68 -27.50
N PRO A 78 12.08 -6.19 -28.75
CA PRO A 78 11.76 -5.35 -29.90
C PRO A 78 10.39 -4.66 -29.81
N LEU A 79 9.42 -5.27 -29.09
CA LEU A 79 8.06 -4.76 -28.92
C LEU A 79 8.01 -3.51 -28.01
N LEU A 80 9.05 -3.24 -27.21
CA LEU A 80 9.12 -2.06 -26.34
C LEU A 80 8.94 -0.75 -27.11
N LYS A 81 9.41 -0.69 -28.37
CA LYS A 81 9.29 0.51 -29.23
C LYS A 81 7.84 0.82 -29.63
N GLU A 82 6.94 -0.14 -29.49
CA GLU A 82 5.51 0.01 -29.77
C GLU A 82 4.67 -0.06 -28.48
N ALA A 83 5.33 -0.34 -27.34
CA ALA A 83 4.67 -0.58 -26.07
C ALA A 83 4.17 0.70 -25.41
N THR A 84 3.12 0.56 -24.61
CA THR A 84 2.69 1.53 -23.61
C THR A 84 3.10 1.01 -22.24
N MET A 85 3.78 1.84 -21.46
CA MET A 85 4.13 1.58 -20.08
C MET A 85 3.14 2.27 -19.15
N TYR A 86 2.57 1.56 -18.20
CA TYR A 86 1.67 2.10 -17.19
C TYR A 86 2.41 2.13 -15.85
N VAL A 87 2.37 3.26 -15.17
CA VAL A 87 3.03 3.48 -13.87
C VAL A 87 2.03 4.12 -12.91
N SER A 88 1.93 3.61 -11.70
CA SER A 88 1.05 4.19 -10.68
C SER A 88 1.56 5.53 -10.13
N LEU A 89 2.89 5.77 -10.20
CA LEU A 89 3.55 6.98 -9.75
C LEU A 89 4.50 7.52 -10.83
N GLU A 90 4.68 8.84 -10.87
CA GLU A 90 5.64 9.50 -11.74
C GLU A 90 7.03 8.86 -11.68
N PRO A 91 7.64 8.47 -12.83
CA PRO A 91 8.99 7.92 -12.86
C PRO A 91 10.02 8.92 -12.33
N CYS A 92 10.88 8.46 -11.43
CA CYS A 92 11.89 9.32 -10.82
C CYS A 92 12.86 9.91 -11.87
N SER A 93 13.28 11.17 -11.64
CA SER A 93 14.15 11.93 -12.55
C SER A 93 15.51 12.33 -11.95
N HIS A 94 15.70 12.10 -10.64
CA HIS A 94 16.93 12.42 -9.93
C HIS A 94 17.83 11.19 -9.76
N TYR A 95 19.13 11.42 -9.69
CA TYR A 95 20.11 10.39 -9.38
C TYR A 95 20.13 10.15 -7.88
N GLY A 96 19.65 8.98 -7.49
CA GLY A 96 19.75 8.46 -6.12
C GLY A 96 20.81 7.36 -6.01
N LYS A 97 20.47 6.25 -5.38
CA LYS A 97 21.31 5.04 -5.34
C LYS A 97 21.36 4.32 -6.69
N THR A 98 20.38 4.54 -7.55
CA THR A 98 20.24 3.99 -8.89
C THR A 98 20.03 5.11 -9.91
N PRO A 99 20.35 4.90 -11.21
CA PRO A 99 19.98 5.83 -12.27
C PRO A 99 18.46 6.06 -12.30
N PRO A 100 18.02 7.28 -12.73
CA PRO A 100 16.60 7.63 -12.82
C PRO A 100 15.80 6.68 -13.72
N CYS A 101 14.58 6.32 -13.29
CA CYS A 101 13.69 5.50 -14.10
C CYS A 101 13.28 6.17 -15.40
N ALA A 102 13.11 7.50 -15.41
CA ALA A 102 12.86 8.26 -16.64
C ALA A 102 13.97 8.04 -17.69
N ASP A 103 15.25 7.98 -17.29
CA ASP A 103 16.38 7.71 -18.20
C ASP A 103 16.34 6.28 -18.74
N LEU A 104 15.96 5.32 -17.88
CA LEU A 104 15.83 3.93 -18.30
C LEU A 104 14.70 3.77 -19.33
N ILE A 105 13.54 4.39 -19.10
CA ILE A 105 12.40 4.36 -20.02
C ILE A 105 12.80 4.93 -21.40
N ILE A 106 13.48 6.09 -21.42
CA ILE A 106 14.00 6.72 -22.65
C ILE A 106 14.97 5.77 -23.37
N LYS A 107 15.92 5.19 -22.62
CA LYS A 107 16.91 4.25 -23.18
C LYS A 107 16.28 3.01 -23.79
N LYS A 108 15.22 2.49 -23.17
CA LYS A 108 14.48 1.31 -23.67
C LYS A 108 13.57 1.65 -24.86
N GLY A 109 13.31 2.93 -25.11
CA GLY A 109 12.60 3.40 -26.30
C GLY A 109 11.11 3.10 -26.27
N VAL A 110 10.49 3.09 -25.10
CA VAL A 110 9.03 2.91 -24.95
C VAL A 110 8.32 4.07 -25.65
N ARG A 111 7.27 3.76 -26.42
CA ARG A 111 6.55 4.77 -27.21
C ARG A 111 5.68 5.69 -26.37
N ARG A 112 4.99 5.14 -25.39
CA ARG A 112 3.99 5.84 -24.56
C ARG A 112 4.13 5.45 -23.10
N VAL A 113 3.91 6.42 -22.21
CA VAL A 113 3.85 6.19 -20.76
C VAL A 113 2.55 6.76 -20.21
N VAL A 114 1.80 5.96 -19.47
CA VAL A 114 0.60 6.36 -18.75
C VAL A 114 0.93 6.41 -17.27
N VAL A 115 0.78 7.59 -16.67
CA VAL A 115 1.14 7.88 -15.27
C VAL A 115 -0.15 8.04 -14.46
N GLY A 116 -0.31 7.26 -13.40
CA GLY A 116 -1.47 7.35 -12.51
C GLY A 116 -1.49 8.66 -11.74
N CYS A 117 -0.46 8.94 -10.94
CA CYS A 117 -0.37 10.19 -10.19
C CYS A 117 1.05 10.79 -10.23
N ILE A 118 1.11 12.11 -10.05
CA ILE A 118 2.37 12.87 -9.97
C ILE A 118 3.00 12.64 -8.59
N ASP A 119 4.33 12.57 -8.54
CA ASP A 119 5.06 12.57 -7.29
C ASP A 119 5.00 13.98 -6.66
N GLU A 120 4.44 14.05 -5.44
CA GLU A 120 4.30 15.32 -4.71
C GLU A 120 5.61 15.81 -4.09
N PHE A 121 6.66 14.98 -4.13
CA PHE A 121 7.98 15.38 -3.62
C PHE A 121 8.58 16.48 -4.49
N ALA A 122 8.86 17.64 -3.88
CA ALA A 122 9.23 18.87 -4.59
C ALA A 122 10.45 18.75 -5.54
N GLU A 123 11.33 17.79 -5.28
CA GLU A 123 12.51 17.52 -6.11
C GLU A 123 12.19 16.72 -7.38
N VAL A 124 11.03 16.08 -7.44
CA VAL A 124 10.60 15.21 -8.55
C VAL A 124 9.47 15.84 -9.34
N GLN A 125 8.55 16.48 -8.67
CA GLN A 125 7.24 16.96 -9.15
C GLN A 125 7.22 17.43 -10.62
N GLY A 126 6.71 16.59 -11.50
CA GLY A 126 6.60 16.86 -12.95
C GLY A 126 7.91 16.81 -13.73
N ARG A 127 9.07 16.56 -13.11
CA ARG A 127 10.38 16.52 -13.80
C ARG A 127 10.56 15.24 -14.62
N GLY A 128 10.11 14.10 -14.08
CA GLY A 128 10.15 12.83 -14.80
C GLY A 128 9.26 12.86 -16.03
N ILE A 129 8.03 13.34 -15.88
CA ILE A 129 7.06 13.51 -16.98
C ILE A 129 7.63 14.46 -18.06
N ARG A 130 8.19 15.60 -17.65
CA ARG A 130 8.79 16.56 -18.57
C ARG A 130 9.94 15.92 -19.35
N LYS A 131 10.84 15.22 -18.67
CA LYS A 131 11.98 14.54 -19.28
C LYS A 131 11.56 13.50 -20.32
N LEU A 132 10.52 12.73 -20.05
CA LEU A 132 9.95 11.78 -21.01
C LEU A 132 9.37 12.48 -22.24
N ARG A 133 8.62 13.58 -22.05
CA ARG A 133 8.05 14.37 -23.14
C ARG A 133 9.12 15.05 -24.00
N ASP A 134 10.16 15.59 -23.38
CA ASP A 134 11.30 16.22 -24.07
C ASP A 134 12.08 15.20 -24.91
N ALA A 135 12.05 13.92 -24.54
CA ALA A 135 12.61 12.81 -25.33
C ALA A 135 11.67 12.29 -26.43
N GLY A 136 10.49 12.91 -26.63
CA GLY A 136 9.52 12.53 -27.67
C GLY A 136 8.60 11.35 -27.28
N ILE A 137 8.57 10.95 -26.01
CA ILE A 137 7.66 9.93 -25.51
C ILE A 137 6.28 10.55 -25.26
N GLU A 138 5.22 9.91 -25.72
CA GLU A 138 3.86 10.32 -25.41
C GLU A 138 3.58 10.05 -23.92
N VAL A 139 3.13 11.07 -23.15
CA VAL A 139 2.87 10.90 -21.71
C VAL A 139 1.47 11.42 -21.36
N GLU A 140 0.63 10.50 -20.93
CA GLU A 140 -0.67 10.75 -20.33
C GLU A 140 -0.56 10.68 -18.79
N VAL A 141 -1.29 11.57 -18.07
CA VAL A 141 -1.20 11.69 -16.62
C VAL A 141 -2.60 11.76 -16.01
N GLY A 142 -2.78 11.16 -14.84
CA GLY A 142 -4.03 11.23 -14.07
C GLY A 142 -4.99 10.05 -14.33
N VAL A 143 -4.50 9.00 -14.98
CA VAL A 143 -5.32 7.80 -15.19
C VAL A 143 -5.43 7.01 -13.89
N LEU A 144 -6.67 6.79 -13.40
CA LEU A 144 -6.95 6.17 -12.08
C LEU A 144 -6.20 6.90 -10.93
N GLU A 145 -6.16 8.23 -10.99
CA GLU A 145 -5.33 9.04 -10.07
C GLU A 145 -5.66 8.77 -8.61
N GLU A 146 -6.94 8.69 -8.24
CA GLU A 146 -7.35 8.44 -6.85
C GLU A 146 -6.88 7.07 -6.36
N ASP A 147 -6.99 6.03 -7.18
CA ASP A 147 -6.54 4.68 -6.83
C ASP A 147 -5.02 4.61 -6.74
N CYS A 148 -4.32 5.26 -7.66
CA CYS A 148 -2.85 5.37 -7.63
C CYS A 148 -2.36 6.15 -6.40
N ARG A 149 -3.03 7.24 -6.01
CA ARG A 149 -2.76 7.97 -4.77
C ARG A 149 -3.03 7.09 -3.54
N ALA A 150 -4.13 6.35 -3.54
CA ALA A 150 -4.46 5.42 -2.46
C ALA A 150 -3.41 4.30 -2.33
N LEU A 151 -2.89 3.78 -3.43
CA LEU A 151 -1.81 2.80 -3.46
C LEU A 151 -0.51 3.37 -2.86
N ASN A 152 -0.18 4.61 -3.17
CA ASN A 152 1.06 5.28 -2.75
C ASN A 152 0.91 6.09 -1.44
N ARG A 153 -0.20 5.94 -0.68
CA ARG A 153 -0.49 6.76 0.51
C ARG A 153 0.59 6.73 1.59
N ARG A 154 1.26 5.58 1.80
CA ARG A 154 2.37 5.44 2.76
C ARG A 154 3.56 6.28 2.35
N PHE A 155 3.93 6.20 1.09
CA PHE A 155 4.99 6.99 0.50
C PHE A 155 4.71 8.49 0.61
N PHE A 156 3.51 8.95 0.21
CA PHE A 156 3.13 10.37 0.31
C PHE A 156 3.11 10.87 1.75
N THR A 157 2.55 10.11 2.69
CA THR A 157 2.56 10.47 4.11
C THR A 157 3.97 10.58 4.65
N PHE A 158 4.83 9.62 4.34
CA PHE A 158 6.23 9.60 4.79
C PHE A 158 7.00 10.83 4.33
N HIS A 159 6.89 11.19 3.06
CA HIS A 159 7.62 12.33 2.50
C HIS A 159 6.98 13.68 2.82
N ARG A 160 5.65 13.78 2.84
CA ARG A 160 4.93 15.04 3.09
C ARG A 160 4.91 15.42 4.57
N LEU A 161 4.71 14.44 5.44
CA LEU A 161 4.53 14.68 6.88
C LEU A 161 5.75 14.31 7.72
N SER A 162 6.84 13.83 7.10
CA SER A 162 8.07 13.42 7.78
C SER A 162 7.82 12.44 8.93
N ARG A 163 6.87 11.53 8.77
CA ARG A 163 6.52 10.47 9.71
C ARG A 163 5.98 9.23 9.01
N PRO A 164 5.94 8.07 9.69
CA PRO A 164 5.24 6.89 9.18
C PRO A 164 3.76 7.13 8.93
N TYR A 165 3.18 6.40 7.98
CA TYR A 165 1.74 6.19 7.85
C TYR A 165 1.26 5.33 9.02
N ILE A 166 0.27 5.80 9.79
CA ILE A 166 -0.15 5.17 11.04
C ILE A 166 -1.49 4.49 10.89
N ILE A 167 -1.49 3.17 11.14
CA ILE A 167 -2.68 2.31 11.12
C ILE A 167 -3.02 1.93 12.56
N LEU A 168 -4.18 2.32 13.04
CA LEU A 168 -4.70 1.83 14.31
C LEU A 168 -5.58 0.60 14.06
N LYS A 169 -5.26 -0.53 14.69
CA LYS A 169 -5.99 -1.78 14.49
C LYS A 169 -6.41 -2.39 15.82
N TRP A 170 -7.68 -2.76 15.93
CA TRP A 170 -8.19 -3.54 17.05
C TRP A 170 -9.31 -4.49 16.63
N ALA A 171 -9.57 -5.48 17.49
CA ALA A 171 -10.73 -6.34 17.38
C ALA A 171 -11.66 -6.11 18.59
N GLN A 172 -12.97 -6.19 18.37
CA GLN A 172 -13.98 -5.98 19.39
C GLN A 172 -15.16 -6.95 19.24
N THR A 173 -15.85 -7.16 20.36
CA THR A 173 -17.13 -7.89 20.40
C THR A 173 -18.26 -7.07 19.78
N ALA A 174 -19.40 -7.69 19.50
CA ALA A 174 -20.60 -7.02 18.99
C ALA A 174 -21.08 -5.86 19.88
N ASN A 175 -20.85 -5.95 21.19
CA ASN A 175 -21.21 -4.91 22.16
C ASN A 175 -20.03 -4.01 22.57
N GLY A 176 -18.93 -4.00 21.80
CA GLY A 176 -17.85 -3.01 21.85
C GLY A 176 -16.85 -3.20 22.98
N PHE A 177 -16.46 -4.43 23.30
CA PHE A 177 -15.38 -4.73 24.24
C PHE A 177 -14.20 -5.42 23.54
N ILE A 178 -12.99 -5.20 24.04
CA ILE A 178 -11.76 -5.81 23.51
C ILE A 178 -11.24 -6.97 24.37
N ASP A 179 -11.78 -7.17 25.56
CA ASP A 179 -11.48 -8.27 26.47
C ASP A 179 -12.72 -8.65 27.30
N ASP A 180 -12.64 -9.70 28.12
CA ASP A 180 -13.66 -10.13 29.09
C ASP A 180 -13.13 -9.90 30.51
N ASP A 181 -13.49 -8.75 31.09
CA ASP A 181 -13.02 -8.30 32.43
C ASP A 181 -11.48 -8.42 32.59
N GLY A 182 -10.78 -7.99 31.56
CA GLY A 182 -9.33 -8.01 31.53
C GLY A 182 -8.72 -9.37 31.20
N ARG A 183 -9.50 -10.37 30.87
CA ARG A 183 -9.04 -11.67 30.36
C ARG A 183 -8.95 -11.63 28.84
N PRO A 184 -7.92 -12.25 28.24
CA PRO A 184 -7.83 -12.39 26.78
C PRO A 184 -9.07 -13.06 26.20
N LEU A 185 -9.57 -12.53 25.08
CA LEU A 185 -10.75 -13.02 24.39
C LEU A 185 -10.41 -13.31 22.91
N ALA A 186 -10.77 -14.51 22.44
CA ALA A 186 -10.61 -14.86 21.03
C ALA A 186 -11.73 -14.22 20.20
N ILE A 187 -11.52 -12.99 19.75
CA ILE A 187 -12.49 -12.22 18.97
C ILE A 187 -12.38 -12.58 17.49
N SER A 188 -11.14 -12.62 16.96
CA SER A 188 -10.86 -12.88 15.56
C SER A 188 -11.11 -14.32 15.17
N SER A 189 -11.77 -14.53 14.03
CA SER A 189 -11.86 -15.84 13.38
C SER A 189 -10.49 -16.27 12.83
N PRO A 190 -10.29 -17.56 12.48
CA PRO A 190 -9.05 -17.99 11.83
C PRO A 190 -8.74 -17.17 10.56
N PHE A 191 -9.75 -16.86 9.76
CA PHE A 191 -9.58 -16.09 8.53
C PHE A 191 -9.20 -14.64 8.80
N THR A 192 -9.88 -13.92 9.69
CA THR A 192 -9.56 -12.53 10.00
C THR A 192 -8.24 -12.39 10.76
N ARG A 193 -7.82 -13.43 11.50
CA ARG A 193 -6.48 -13.52 12.09
C ARG A 193 -5.40 -13.63 10.99
N MET A 194 -5.62 -14.46 9.97
CA MET A 194 -4.76 -14.54 8.80
C MET A 194 -4.63 -13.16 8.10
N LEU A 195 -5.73 -12.40 7.95
CA LEU A 195 -5.68 -11.03 7.41
C LEU A 195 -4.87 -10.07 8.29
N SER A 196 -4.89 -10.26 9.62
CA SER A 196 -4.01 -9.49 10.52
C SER A 196 -2.53 -9.84 10.33
N HIS A 197 -2.20 -11.11 10.05
CA HIS A 197 -0.85 -11.52 9.70
C HIS A 197 -0.41 -10.99 8.33
N LYS A 198 -1.33 -10.94 7.36
CA LYS A 198 -1.10 -10.27 6.06
C LYS A 198 -0.75 -8.81 6.26
N LEU A 199 -1.55 -8.06 7.02
CA LEU A 199 -1.27 -6.65 7.32
C LEU A 199 0.12 -6.47 7.95
N ARG A 200 0.51 -7.33 8.89
CA ARG A 200 1.85 -7.27 9.51
C ARG A 200 2.98 -7.53 8.51
N ALA A 201 2.75 -8.40 7.52
CA ALA A 201 3.73 -8.67 6.46
C ALA A 201 3.91 -7.49 5.48
N GLU A 202 2.92 -6.62 5.41
CA GLU A 202 2.89 -5.46 4.50
C GLU A 202 3.45 -4.18 5.12
N GLU A 203 3.52 -4.09 6.46
CA GLU A 203 3.91 -2.87 7.16
C GLU A 203 5.30 -2.99 7.81
N ASP A 204 6.03 -1.86 7.90
CA ASP A 204 7.42 -1.84 8.36
C ASP A 204 7.57 -2.06 9.86
N ALA A 205 6.62 -1.56 10.65
CA ALA A 205 6.70 -1.65 12.11
C ALA A 205 5.33 -1.90 12.75
N ILE A 206 5.38 -2.49 13.96
CA ILE A 206 4.22 -2.73 14.80
C ILE A 206 4.51 -2.31 16.23
N LEU A 207 3.55 -1.62 16.85
CA LEU A 207 3.67 -1.05 18.19
C LEU A 207 2.57 -1.54 19.12
N VAL A 208 2.96 -1.85 20.35
CA VAL A 208 2.04 -2.10 21.47
C VAL A 208 2.45 -1.28 22.69
N GLY A 209 1.48 -0.97 23.55
CA GLY A 209 1.75 -0.37 24.85
C GLY A 209 2.35 -1.38 25.83
N ARG A 210 3.13 -0.89 26.83
CA ARG A 210 3.78 -1.71 27.85
C ARG A 210 2.79 -2.68 28.54
N VAL A 211 1.61 -2.22 28.93
CA VAL A 211 0.64 -3.07 29.66
C VAL A 211 0.18 -4.27 28.82
N THR A 212 -0.14 -4.05 27.54
CA THR A 212 -0.48 -5.13 26.61
C THR A 212 0.70 -6.08 26.44
N ASN A 213 1.91 -5.53 26.30
CA ASN A 213 3.12 -6.33 26.18
C ASN A 213 3.37 -7.24 27.40
N GLU A 214 3.19 -6.71 28.60
CA GLU A 214 3.42 -7.45 29.86
C GLU A 214 2.32 -8.47 30.18
N ARG A 215 1.06 -8.20 29.79
CA ARG A 215 -0.07 -9.07 30.09
C ARG A 215 -0.24 -10.21 29.08
N GLU A 216 -0.07 -9.90 27.81
CA GLU A 216 -0.44 -10.81 26.72
C GLU A 216 0.79 -11.45 26.06
N HIS A 217 1.99 -10.87 26.29
CA HIS A 217 3.23 -11.28 25.62
C HIS A 217 3.05 -11.55 24.12
N PRO A 218 2.40 -10.62 23.37
CA PRO A 218 2.03 -10.88 21.99
C PRO A 218 3.30 -11.00 21.13
N GLN A 219 3.36 -12.03 20.31
CA GLN A 219 4.52 -12.25 19.44
C GLN A 219 4.60 -11.19 18.34
N LEU A 220 3.46 -10.73 17.79
CA LEU A 220 3.34 -9.72 16.73
C LEU A 220 4.08 -10.09 15.42
N THR A 221 4.34 -11.37 15.23
CA THR A 221 5.04 -11.91 14.06
C THR A 221 4.07 -12.33 12.96
N VAL A 222 4.61 -12.62 11.78
CA VAL A 222 3.89 -13.15 10.62
C VAL A 222 3.99 -14.68 10.63
N ARG A 223 2.92 -15.37 11.02
CA ARG A 223 2.88 -16.85 11.12
C ARG A 223 1.87 -17.49 10.17
N GLU A 224 0.79 -16.78 9.87
CA GLU A 224 -0.32 -17.30 9.05
C GLU A 224 -0.36 -16.61 7.67
N TRP A 225 0.72 -15.95 7.28
CA TRP A 225 0.92 -15.33 5.98
C TRP A 225 2.39 -15.41 5.56
N SER A 226 2.67 -15.25 4.27
CA SER A 226 4.04 -15.15 3.75
C SER A 226 4.52 -13.70 3.78
N GLY A 227 5.70 -13.45 4.32
CA GLY A 227 6.31 -12.13 4.35
C GLY A 227 7.23 -11.94 5.56
N PRO A 228 7.92 -10.78 5.64
CA PRO A 228 8.80 -10.45 6.76
C PRO A 228 8.00 -10.08 8.01
N ASP A 229 8.62 -10.27 9.18
CA ASP A 229 8.10 -9.73 10.43
C ASP A 229 8.30 -8.21 10.47
N PRO A 230 7.31 -7.43 10.93
CA PRO A 230 7.47 -6.00 11.15
C PRO A 230 8.40 -5.73 12.34
N LYS A 231 9.10 -4.59 12.32
CA LYS A 231 9.90 -4.13 13.46
C LYS A 231 9.02 -3.94 14.70
N ARG A 232 9.25 -4.73 15.73
CA ARG A 232 8.45 -4.68 16.97
C ARG A 232 8.88 -3.52 17.87
N LEU A 233 7.91 -2.71 18.30
CA LEU A 233 8.09 -1.57 19.19
C LEU A 233 7.21 -1.70 20.42
N VAL A 234 7.75 -1.33 21.58
CA VAL A 234 6.99 -1.25 22.84
C VAL A 234 7.17 0.15 23.39
N VAL A 235 6.08 0.81 23.72
CA VAL A 235 6.11 2.16 24.27
C VAL A 235 5.56 2.21 25.70
N ASP A 236 6.17 3.07 26.50
CA ASP A 236 5.73 3.41 27.83
C ASP A 236 6.02 4.91 28.13
N ARG A 237 5.81 5.33 29.38
CA ARG A 237 6.06 6.74 29.78
C ARG A 237 7.53 7.12 29.77
N THR A 238 8.43 6.15 29.93
CA THR A 238 9.88 6.39 29.97
C THR A 238 10.51 6.25 28.59
N HIS A 239 9.86 5.50 27.70
CA HIS A 239 10.27 5.28 26.30
C HIS A 239 9.09 5.67 25.38
N PRO A 240 8.82 6.99 25.22
CA PRO A 240 7.76 7.45 24.34
C PRO A 240 8.13 7.19 22.88
N LEU A 241 7.10 7.09 22.04
CA LEU A 241 7.30 6.98 20.59
C LEU A 241 7.95 8.26 20.04
N ASN A 242 8.99 8.08 19.25
CA ASN A 242 9.64 9.15 18.49
C ASN A 242 9.40 8.92 16.99
N LEU A 243 8.43 9.62 16.42
CA LEU A 243 8.07 9.50 14.99
C LEU A 243 9.16 10.04 14.07
N GLU A 244 9.88 11.09 14.47
CA GLU A 244 11.01 11.64 13.70
C GLU A 244 12.15 10.64 13.60
N SER A 245 12.44 9.93 14.71
CA SER A 245 13.43 8.85 14.69
C SER A 245 13.01 7.71 13.77
N LEU A 246 11.73 7.32 13.75
CA LEU A 246 11.24 6.30 12.82
C LEU A 246 11.39 6.75 11.37
N HIS A 247 11.02 8.00 11.08
CA HIS A 247 11.21 8.60 9.76
C HIS A 247 12.69 8.60 9.35
N ALA A 248 13.59 9.07 10.21
CA ALA A 248 15.04 9.09 9.95
C ALA A 248 15.63 7.68 9.68
N HIS A 249 15.02 6.63 10.25
CA HIS A 249 15.39 5.25 9.99
C HIS A 249 14.64 4.60 8.81
N GLY A 250 13.88 5.37 8.03
CA GLY A 250 13.19 4.89 6.84
C GLY A 250 11.95 4.03 7.10
N VAL A 251 11.38 4.07 8.32
CA VAL A 251 10.12 3.39 8.65
C VAL A 251 8.97 4.18 8.03
N GLN A 252 8.35 3.63 7.01
CA GLN A 252 7.29 4.32 6.25
C GLN A 252 5.89 4.03 6.77
N SER A 253 5.71 2.92 7.48
CA SER A 253 4.41 2.51 8.00
C SER A 253 4.50 1.92 9.40
N LEU A 254 3.45 2.14 10.20
CA LEU A 254 3.40 1.73 11.59
C LEU A 254 1.98 1.25 11.95
N ILE A 255 1.87 -0.01 12.34
CA ILE A 255 0.65 -0.54 12.94
C ILE A 255 0.68 -0.26 14.45
N ILE A 256 -0.42 0.21 15.00
CA ILE A 256 -0.64 0.28 16.44
C ILE A 256 -1.66 -0.79 16.80
N GLU A 257 -1.19 -1.89 17.36
CA GLU A 257 -2.02 -2.93 17.98
C GLU A 257 -1.85 -2.86 19.48
N GLY A 258 -2.79 -2.30 20.20
CA GLY A 258 -2.59 -2.14 21.62
C GLY A 258 -3.89 -2.04 22.40
N GLY A 259 -3.77 -1.95 23.72
CA GLY A 259 -4.90 -1.69 24.60
C GLY A 259 -5.55 -0.34 24.30
N THR A 260 -6.80 -0.19 24.70
CA THR A 260 -7.63 0.99 24.44
C THR A 260 -6.91 2.31 24.78
N LYS A 261 -6.14 2.37 25.88
CA LYS A 261 -5.44 3.60 26.28
C LYS A 261 -4.41 4.06 25.24
N THR A 262 -3.64 3.13 24.67
CA THR A 262 -2.66 3.44 23.62
C THR A 262 -3.38 3.92 22.37
N LEU A 263 -4.33 3.15 21.87
CA LEU A 263 -5.12 3.51 20.68
C LEU A 263 -5.83 4.86 20.87
N GLN A 264 -6.48 5.08 22.03
CA GLN A 264 -7.18 6.32 22.31
C GLN A 264 -6.24 7.52 22.37
N SER A 265 -4.99 7.35 22.81
CA SER A 265 -4.01 8.45 22.82
C SER A 265 -3.65 8.90 21.41
N PHE A 266 -3.51 7.99 20.47
CA PHE A 266 -3.29 8.33 19.06
C PHE A 266 -4.51 9.00 18.42
N LEU A 267 -5.71 8.50 18.70
CA LEU A 267 -6.96 9.11 18.23
C LEU A 267 -7.11 10.55 18.76
N THR A 268 -6.90 10.76 20.05
CA THR A 268 -7.02 12.09 20.70
C THR A 268 -5.99 13.09 20.17
N GLN A 269 -4.79 12.64 19.83
CA GLN A 269 -3.73 13.47 19.25
C GLN A 269 -3.88 13.64 17.73
N ASN A 270 -4.88 13.03 17.11
CA ASN A 270 -5.07 12.98 15.67
C ASN A 270 -3.85 12.41 14.90
N LEU A 271 -3.10 11.50 15.53
CA LEU A 271 -1.93 10.82 15.01
C LEU A 271 -2.31 9.46 14.43
N TRP A 272 -3.08 9.47 13.36
CA TRP A 272 -3.49 8.28 12.63
C TRP A 272 -3.89 8.65 11.21
N ASP A 273 -3.81 7.70 10.29
CA ASP A 273 -4.18 7.85 8.89
C ASP A 273 -5.27 6.85 8.50
N GLU A 274 -5.24 5.65 9.10
CA GLU A 274 -6.16 4.55 8.83
C GLU A 274 -6.58 3.87 10.14
N LEU A 275 -7.87 3.50 10.23
CA LEU A 275 -8.38 2.63 11.28
C LEU A 275 -8.85 1.32 10.67
N ARG A 276 -8.48 0.21 11.29
CA ARG A 276 -8.99 -1.14 10.96
C ARG A 276 -9.68 -1.73 12.17
N VAL A 277 -10.98 -1.79 12.12
CA VAL A 277 -11.83 -2.28 13.22
C VAL A 277 -12.43 -3.61 12.83
N GLU A 278 -12.01 -4.66 13.51
CA GLU A 278 -12.65 -5.97 13.41
C GLU A 278 -13.76 -6.06 14.47
N THR A 279 -14.97 -6.44 14.07
CA THR A 279 -16.09 -6.70 15.00
C THR A 279 -16.62 -8.11 14.81
N ASN A 280 -16.61 -8.90 15.88
CA ASN A 280 -17.28 -10.19 15.90
C ASN A 280 -18.74 -9.98 16.25
N LEU A 281 -19.63 -10.15 15.26
CA LEU A 281 -21.06 -9.85 15.36
C LEU A 281 -21.84 -10.83 16.26
N SER A 282 -21.30 -12.01 16.52
CA SER A 282 -21.95 -13.05 17.33
C SER A 282 -21.42 -13.13 18.77
N LEU A 283 -20.30 -12.46 19.07
CA LEU A 283 -19.66 -12.51 20.37
C LEU A 283 -20.04 -11.30 21.21
N THR A 284 -20.55 -11.54 22.42
CA THR A 284 -20.83 -10.51 23.42
C THR A 284 -20.28 -10.94 24.76
N VAL A 285 -19.90 -9.95 25.59
CA VAL A 285 -19.47 -10.15 27.00
C VAL A 285 -20.29 -9.26 27.92
N THR A 286 -20.33 -9.59 29.21
CA THR A 286 -21.07 -8.82 30.21
C THR A 286 -20.32 -7.62 30.75
N GLY A 287 -18.97 -7.62 30.64
CA GLY A 287 -18.08 -6.57 31.09
C GLY A 287 -16.73 -6.65 30.38
N GLY A 288 -15.84 -5.71 30.69
CA GLY A 288 -14.49 -5.67 30.12
C GLY A 288 -14.02 -4.28 29.73
N THR A 289 -12.89 -4.23 29.05
CA THR A 289 -12.34 -2.98 28.53
C THR A 289 -13.09 -2.56 27.27
N ARG A 290 -13.66 -1.34 27.29
CA ARG A 290 -14.31 -0.78 26.09
C ARG A 290 -13.32 -0.56 24.96
N ALA A 291 -13.78 -0.83 23.74
CA ALA A 291 -13.05 -0.49 22.54
C ALA A 291 -12.85 1.04 22.43
N PRO A 292 -11.83 1.53 21.68
CA PRO A 292 -11.67 2.95 21.41
C PRO A 292 -12.91 3.54 20.73
N GLN A 293 -13.18 4.82 21.03
CA GLN A 293 -14.25 5.55 20.34
C GLN A 293 -13.76 6.08 19.01
N LEU A 294 -14.54 5.84 17.96
CA LEU A 294 -14.24 6.39 16.64
C LEU A 294 -14.32 7.92 16.68
N PRO A 295 -13.31 8.63 16.15
CA PRO A 295 -13.33 10.08 16.08
C PRO A 295 -14.25 10.57 14.97
N ALA A 296 -14.76 11.80 15.09
CA ALA A 296 -15.71 12.37 14.14
C ALA A 296 -15.15 12.54 12.71
N ASN A 297 -13.82 12.62 12.56
CA ASN A 297 -13.14 12.72 11.28
C ASN A 297 -12.73 11.35 10.68
N ALA A 298 -13.26 10.24 11.21
CA ALA A 298 -13.14 8.94 10.62
C ALA A 298 -14.20 8.73 9.55
N VAL A 299 -13.80 8.66 8.29
CA VAL A 299 -14.69 8.40 7.15
C VAL A 299 -14.62 6.95 6.78
N LEU A 300 -15.78 6.29 6.77
CA LEU A 300 -15.92 4.92 6.32
C LEU A 300 -15.47 4.79 4.86
N ARG A 301 -14.55 3.88 4.63
CA ARG A 301 -14.08 3.55 3.27
C ARG A 301 -14.64 2.22 2.81
N GLU A 302 -14.55 1.20 3.66
CA GLU A 302 -14.82 -0.18 3.29
C GLU A 302 -15.33 -0.98 4.49
N THR A 303 -16.22 -1.93 4.25
CA THR A 303 -16.63 -2.93 5.24
C THR A 303 -16.72 -4.29 4.55
N ASN A 304 -15.91 -5.23 4.98
CA ASN A 304 -15.91 -6.61 4.50
C ASN A 304 -16.39 -7.56 5.58
N THR A 305 -17.25 -8.50 5.21
CA THR A 305 -17.80 -9.50 6.13
C THR A 305 -17.21 -10.88 5.83
N TYR A 306 -16.69 -11.52 6.88
CA TYR A 306 -16.06 -12.83 6.85
C TYR A 306 -16.70 -13.75 7.89
N GLY A 307 -17.78 -14.41 7.52
CA GLY A 307 -18.58 -15.22 8.45
C GLY A 307 -19.23 -14.34 9.51
N THR A 308 -18.85 -14.54 10.79
CA THR A 308 -19.36 -13.75 11.92
C THR A 308 -18.56 -12.48 12.20
N ASN A 309 -17.47 -12.25 11.49
CA ASN A 309 -16.61 -11.09 11.70
C ASN A 309 -16.74 -10.10 10.55
N THR A 310 -16.79 -8.82 10.87
CA THR A 310 -16.63 -7.72 9.90
C THR A 310 -15.30 -7.04 10.16
N VAL A 311 -14.62 -6.63 9.06
CA VAL A 311 -13.46 -5.74 9.11
C VAL A 311 -13.86 -4.44 8.43
N THR A 312 -13.88 -3.36 9.20
CA THR A 312 -14.25 -2.03 8.72
C THR A 312 -13.03 -1.13 8.69
N ILE A 313 -12.83 -0.47 7.55
CA ILE A 313 -11.71 0.43 7.30
C ILE A 313 -12.22 1.87 7.23
N PHE A 314 -11.56 2.75 7.97
CA PHE A 314 -11.82 4.19 7.94
C PHE A 314 -10.53 4.92 7.59
N TYR A 315 -10.65 5.99 6.84
CA TYR A 315 -9.58 6.95 6.62
C TYR A 315 -9.86 8.26 7.33
N ARG A 316 -8.78 8.92 7.72
CA ARG A 316 -8.86 10.25 8.30
C ARG A 316 -9.15 11.28 7.20
N THR A 317 -10.14 12.14 7.40
CA THR A 317 -10.25 13.39 6.64
C THR A 317 -9.29 14.43 7.20
N GLU A 318 -8.78 15.27 6.31
CA GLU A 318 -7.92 16.40 6.67
C GLU A 318 -8.62 17.40 7.60
#